data_aecec0a50bd8b08d1d050a7fa25c69dd
#
_entry.id   aecec0a50bd8b08d1d050a7fa25c69dd
#
_cell.length_a   1.000
_cell.length_b   1.000
_cell.length_c   1.000
_cell.angle_alpha   90.00
_cell.angle_beta   90.00
_cell.angle_gamma   90.00
#
_symmetry.space_group_name_H-M   'P 1'
#
loop_
_entity.id
_entity.type
_entity.pdbx_description
1 polymer ?
#
loop_
_entity_poly.entity_id
_entity_poly.type
_entity_poly.pdbx_seq_one_letter_code
_entity_poly.pdbx_strand_id
1 'polypeptide(L)'
;PTVDDGRPTDPERTLWVDMTLITVLTTLTIVPYLAASIQAPIPEYVAALVSSIIMVFSLLLRRDHPGALMALLLVGGLIQLIFVPFPVLSIIAVPIASYAVGRWTAGRQSRIILWLGTIGAILGPLRWRDTLAADYDSSGTPWVMWFLATTVCLGLVVTPYAVGRRLREAALIESQ
;
A
#
# COMPACT_ATOMS: atom_id res chain seq x y z
N PRO A 1 3.49 20.88 28.32
CA PRO A 1 2.27 20.15 27.98
C PRO A 1 2.56 19.34 26.73
N THR A 2 2.71 18.03 26.92
CA THR A 2 2.82 17.07 25.81
C THR A 2 1.45 17.05 25.14
N VAL A 3 1.39 17.51 23.90
CA VAL A 3 0.19 17.38 23.06
C VAL A 3 -0.08 15.88 22.91
N ASP A 4 -1.20 15.43 23.46
CA ASP A 4 -1.69 14.07 23.24
C ASP A 4 -2.03 13.97 21.75
N ASP A 5 -1.14 13.35 20.96
CA ASP A 5 -1.30 13.21 19.53
C ASP A 5 -2.34 12.13 19.12
N GLY A 6 -3.15 11.68 20.07
CA GLY A 6 -4.18 10.68 19.89
C GLY A 6 -3.62 9.29 19.57
N ARG A 7 -2.33 9.04 19.88
CA ARG A 7 -1.77 7.69 19.79
C ARG A 7 -2.39 6.79 20.86
N PRO A 8 -2.70 5.54 20.54
CA PRO A 8 -3.21 4.61 21.53
C PRO A 8 -2.23 4.51 22.70
N THR A 9 -2.70 4.79 23.90
CA THR A 9 -1.90 4.74 25.13
C THR A 9 -1.67 3.31 25.63
N ASP A 10 -2.40 2.34 25.08
CA ASP A 10 -2.27 0.93 25.43
C ASP A 10 -1.34 0.20 24.45
N PRO A 11 -0.08 -0.08 24.85
CA PRO A 11 0.91 -0.72 23.99
C PRO A 11 0.53 -2.16 23.65
N GLU A 12 -0.17 -2.89 24.54
CA GLU A 12 -0.56 -4.28 24.30
C GLU A 12 -1.63 -4.37 23.22
N ARG A 13 -2.68 -3.55 23.30
CA ARG A 13 -3.74 -3.52 22.29
C ARG A 13 -3.19 -3.14 20.93
N THR A 14 -2.24 -2.22 20.89
CA THR A 14 -1.57 -1.79 19.68
C THR A 14 -0.78 -2.92 19.03
N LEU A 15 -0.03 -3.67 19.83
CA LEU A 15 0.75 -4.81 19.38
C LEU A 15 -0.14 -5.90 18.79
N TRP A 16 -1.25 -6.25 19.46
CA TRP A 16 -2.19 -7.25 18.97
C TRP A 16 -2.82 -6.88 17.63
N VAL A 17 -3.21 -5.62 17.46
CA VAL A 17 -3.75 -5.12 16.18
C VAL A 17 -2.71 -5.21 15.06
N ASP A 18 -1.47 -4.83 15.34
CA ASP A 18 -0.40 -4.88 14.35
C ASP A 18 -0.03 -6.32 13.98
N MET A 19 0.07 -7.21 14.96
CA MET A 19 0.35 -8.64 14.72
C MET A 19 -0.77 -9.31 13.93
N THR A 20 -2.03 -9.04 14.27
CA THR A 20 -3.19 -9.57 13.53
C THR A 20 -3.17 -9.09 12.08
N LEU A 21 -2.97 -7.79 11.86
CA LEU A 21 -2.91 -7.21 10.54
C LEU A 21 -1.80 -7.85 9.68
N ILE A 22 -0.58 -7.94 10.22
CA ILE A 22 0.55 -8.54 9.52
C ILE A 22 0.30 -10.01 9.22
N THR A 23 -0.25 -10.78 10.17
CA THR A 23 -0.57 -12.19 9.97
C THR A 23 -1.58 -12.38 8.84
N VAL A 24 -2.68 -11.62 8.85
CA VAL A 24 -3.71 -11.68 7.80
C VAL A 24 -3.11 -11.30 6.44
N LEU A 25 -2.36 -10.21 6.36
CA LEU A 25 -1.74 -9.78 5.11
C LEU A 25 -0.69 -10.77 4.61
N THR A 26 0.13 -11.33 5.50
CA THR A 26 1.10 -12.39 5.16
C THR A 26 0.40 -13.60 4.54
N THR A 27 -0.67 -14.06 5.19
CA THR A 27 -1.42 -15.21 4.69
C THR A 27 -2.04 -14.93 3.32
N LEU A 28 -2.65 -13.77 3.13
CA LEU A 28 -3.33 -13.42 1.88
C LEU A 28 -2.39 -13.06 0.74
N THR A 29 -1.23 -12.47 1.03
CA THR A 29 -0.37 -11.88 -0.01
C THR A 29 0.95 -12.60 -0.21
N ILE A 30 1.54 -13.18 0.84
CA ILE A 30 2.85 -13.83 0.77
C ILE A 30 2.72 -15.32 0.49
N VAL A 31 1.84 -16.02 1.20
CA VAL A 31 1.69 -17.48 1.09
C VAL A 31 1.36 -17.94 -0.34
N PRO A 32 0.45 -17.30 -1.10
CA PRO A 32 0.17 -17.71 -2.49
C PRO A 32 1.40 -17.62 -3.40
N TYR A 33 2.19 -16.55 -3.28
CA TYR A 33 3.40 -16.39 -4.09
C TYR A 33 4.56 -17.26 -3.66
N LEU A 34 4.65 -17.57 -2.37
CA LEU A 34 5.60 -18.57 -1.88
C LEU A 34 5.29 -19.94 -2.47
N ALA A 35 4.04 -20.37 -2.42
CA ALA A 35 3.60 -21.62 -3.01
C ALA A 35 3.85 -21.67 -4.53
N ALA A 36 3.52 -20.60 -5.25
CA ALA A 36 3.77 -20.48 -6.67
C ALA A 36 5.27 -20.52 -7.02
N SER A 37 6.11 -19.85 -6.25
CA SER A 37 7.58 -19.84 -6.45
C SER A 37 8.22 -21.21 -6.22
N ILE A 38 7.66 -22.03 -5.32
CA ILE A 38 8.13 -23.41 -5.09
C ILE A 38 7.74 -24.33 -6.24
N GLN A 39 6.53 -24.18 -6.77
CA GLN A 39 6.01 -25.02 -7.87
C GLN A 39 6.62 -24.66 -9.22
N ALA A 40 6.80 -23.37 -9.48
CA ALA A 40 7.37 -22.83 -10.72
C ALA A 40 8.23 -21.61 -10.37
N PRO A 41 9.56 -21.76 -10.21
CA PRO A 41 10.46 -20.67 -9.84
C PRO A 41 10.70 -19.71 -11.01
N ILE A 42 9.64 -19.06 -11.46
CA ILE A 42 9.68 -18.04 -12.50
C ILE A 42 10.07 -16.71 -11.85
N PRO A 43 10.96 -15.90 -12.48
CA PRO A 43 11.44 -14.65 -11.91
C PRO A 43 10.32 -13.70 -11.45
N GLU A 44 9.18 -13.70 -12.15
CA GLU A 44 8.01 -12.87 -11.84
C GLU A 44 7.37 -13.26 -10.49
N TYR A 45 7.26 -14.54 -10.18
CA TYR A 45 6.71 -15.01 -8.90
C TYR A 45 7.67 -14.73 -7.73
N VAL A 46 8.97 -14.88 -7.97
CA VAL A 46 9.98 -14.53 -6.96
C VAL A 46 9.96 -13.03 -6.69
N ALA A 47 9.86 -12.20 -7.73
CA ALA A 47 9.76 -10.75 -7.60
C ALA A 47 8.46 -10.34 -6.86
N ALA A 48 7.33 -10.98 -7.18
CA ALA A 48 6.06 -10.77 -6.50
C ALA A 48 6.16 -11.14 -5.02
N LEU A 49 6.80 -12.26 -4.68
CA LEU A 49 7.04 -12.69 -3.31
C LEU A 49 7.91 -11.67 -2.55
N VAL A 50 9.07 -11.32 -3.09
CA VAL A 50 10.01 -10.37 -2.46
C VAL A 50 9.34 -9.01 -2.24
N SER A 51 8.67 -8.47 -3.25
CA SER A 51 7.99 -7.19 -3.14
C SER A 51 6.85 -7.23 -2.11
N SER A 52 6.10 -8.33 -2.04
CA SER A 52 5.04 -8.52 -1.05
C SER A 52 5.59 -8.57 0.38
N ILE A 53 6.69 -9.26 0.61
CA ILE A 53 7.38 -9.28 1.91
C ILE A 53 7.77 -7.85 2.31
N ILE A 54 8.44 -7.12 1.42
CA ILE A 54 8.87 -5.74 1.70
C ILE A 54 7.66 -4.85 2.03
N MET A 55 6.61 -4.89 1.22
CA MET A 55 5.44 -4.02 1.40
C MET A 55 4.64 -4.35 2.67
N VAL A 56 4.41 -5.62 2.97
CA VAL A 56 3.65 -6.03 4.15
C VAL A 56 4.43 -5.70 5.43
N PHE A 57 5.69 -6.08 5.51
CA PHE A 57 6.48 -5.84 6.71
C PHE A 57 6.84 -4.36 6.92
N SER A 58 6.87 -3.55 5.86
CA SER A 58 7.04 -2.10 6.01
C SER A 58 5.92 -1.46 6.84
N LEU A 59 4.72 -2.05 6.87
CA LEU A 59 3.60 -1.55 7.67
C LEU A 59 3.86 -1.57 9.18
N LEU A 60 4.82 -2.34 9.66
CA LEU A 60 5.26 -2.28 11.06
C LEU A 60 5.85 -0.92 11.42
N LEU A 61 6.44 -0.22 10.44
CA LEU A 61 7.05 1.10 10.62
C LEU A 61 6.06 2.26 10.53
N ARG A 62 4.78 1.98 10.27
CA ARG A 62 3.77 2.99 9.94
C ARG A 62 3.55 4.05 11.01
N ARG A 63 3.86 3.75 12.27
CA ARG A 63 3.64 4.66 13.40
C ARG A 63 4.90 5.44 13.78
N ASP A 64 6.03 4.76 13.80
CA ASP A 64 7.27 5.31 14.35
C ASP A 64 8.15 5.94 13.27
N HIS A 65 8.20 5.33 12.08
CA HIS A 65 9.09 5.74 11.00
C HIS A 65 8.37 5.83 9.64
N PRO A 66 7.46 6.81 9.45
CA PRO A 66 6.69 6.95 8.21
C PRO A 66 7.58 7.18 6.98
N GLY A 67 8.77 7.77 7.14
CA GLY A 67 9.74 7.93 6.07
C GLY A 67 10.34 6.60 5.61
N ALA A 68 10.68 5.71 6.55
CA ALA A 68 11.18 4.36 6.25
C ALA A 68 10.08 3.49 5.62
N LEU A 69 8.84 3.57 6.14
CA LEU A 69 7.67 2.94 5.52
C LEU A 69 7.59 3.31 4.03
N MET A 70 7.69 4.62 3.73
CA MET A 70 7.58 5.11 2.37
C MET A 70 8.71 4.62 1.47
N ALA A 71 9.95 4.64 1.97
CA ALA A 71 11.11 4.15 1.22
C ALA A 71 10.93 2.66 0.86
N LEU A 72 10.49 1.83 1.80
CA LEU A 72 10.26 0.40 1.56
C LEU A 72 9.09 0.14 0.62
N LEU A 73 7.99 0.90 0.73
CA LEU A 73 6.88 0.80 -0.22
C LEU A 73 7.28 1.20 -1.64
N LEU A 74 8.13 2.22 -1.78
CA LEU A 74 8.69 2.60 -3.09
C LEU A 74 9.57 1.49 -3.68
N VAL A 75 10.44 0.89 -2.87
CA VAL A 75 11.28 -0.24 -3.30
C VAL A 75 10.40 -1.42 -3.73
N GLY A 76 9.44 -1.82 -2.91
CA GLY A 76 8.49 -2.89 -3.25
C GLY A 76 7.69 -2.59 -4.51
N GLY A 77 7.18 -1.36 -4.64
CA GLY A 77 6.43 -0.90 -5.81
C GLY A 77 7.29 -0.87 -7.09
N LEU A 78 8.56 -0.45 -7.01
CA LEU A 78 9.48 -0.48 -8.14
C LEU A 78 9.81 -1.91 -8.59
N ILE A 79 10.01 -2.84 -7.65
CA ILE A 79 10.19 -4.26 -7.98
C ILE A 79 8.97 -4.78 -8.75
N GLN A 80 7.75 -4.47 -8.28
CA GLN A 80 6.53 -4.86 -8.98
C GLN A 80 6.44 -4.22 -10.37
N LEU A 81 6.69 -2.93 -10.48
CA LEU A 81 6.60 -2.21 -11.74
C LEU A 81 7.56 -2.75 -12.82
N ILE A 82 8.78 -3.16 -12.40
CA ILE A 82 9.81 -3.62 -13.35
C ILE A 82 9.61 -5.10 -13.69
N PHE A 83 9.39 -5.95 -12.70
CA PHE A 83 9.49 -7.40 -12.85
C PHE A 83 8.14 -8.13 -12.88
N VAL A 84 7.04 -7.52 -12.39
CA VAL A 84 5.76 -8.23 -12.25
C VAL A 84 4.73 -7.70 -13.25
N PRO A 85 4.30 -8.50 -14.23
CA PRO A 85 3.37 -8.07 -15.27
C PRO A 85 1.89 -8.17 -14.88
N PHE A 86 1.57 -8.55 -13.63
CA PHE A 86 0.22 -8.76 -13.12
C PHE A 86 0.00 -8.05 -11.77
N PRO A 87 -1.24 -7.72 -11.41
CA PRO A 87 -1.53 -7.12 -10.12
C PRO A 87 -1.24 -8.10 -8.97
N VAL A 88 -0.58 -7.59 -7.93
CA VAL A 88 -0.20 -8.36 -6.73
C VAL A 88 -1.08 -7.94 -5.55
N LEU A 89 -1.60 -8.91 -4.78
CA LEU A 89 -2.47 -8.63 -3.65
C LEU A 89 -1.85 -7.74 -2.57
N SER A 90 -0.51 -7.67 -2.50
CA SER A 90 0.20 -6.77 -1.58
C SER A 90 -0.10 -5.28 -1.81
N ILE A 91 -0.77 -4.93 -2.91
CA ILE A 91 -1.30 -3.58 -3.14
C ILE A 91 -2.26 -3.13 -2.02
N ILE A 92 -2.86 -4.06 -1.26
CA ILE A 92 -3.68 -3.78 -0.06
C ILE A 92 -2.87 -3.05 1.02
N ALA A 93 -1.54 -3.18 1.05
CA ALA A 93 -0.69 -2.42 1.94
C ALA A 93 -0.74 -0.90 1.67
N VAL A 94 -1.01 -0.49 0.43
CA VAL A 94 -1.03 0.91 0.00
C VAL A 94 -2.11 1.73 0.70
N PRO A 95 -3.40 1.36 0.73
CA PRO A 95 -4.42 2.12 1.44
C PRO A 95 -4.16 2.20 2.94
N ILE A 96 -3.62 1.15 3.56
CA ILE A 96 -3.26 1.13 4.98
C ILE A 96 -2.13 2.13 5.25
N ALA A 97 -1.10 2.13 4.42
CA ALA A 97 0.01 3.09 4.50
C ALA A 97 -0.46 4.52 4.22
N SER A 98 -1.33 4.73 3.23
CA SER A 98 -1.90 6.04 2.90
C SER A 98 -2.68 6.63 4.06
N TYR A 99 -3.51 5.82 4.73
CA TYR A 99 -4.19 6.22 5.95
C TYR A 99 -3.20 6.60 7.06
N ALA A 100 -2.19 5.77 7.31
CA ALA A 100 -1.19 6.02 8.34
C ALA A 100 -0.42 7.32 8.08
N VAL A 101 -0.04 7.58 6.83
CA VAL A 101 0.62 8.83 6.42
C VAL A 101 -0.30 10.03 6.64
N GLY A 102 -1.56 9.96 6.24
CA GLY A 102 -2.54 11.02 6.49
C GLY A 102 -2.70 11.30 7.99
N ARG A 103 -2.73 10.27 8.81
CA ARG A 103 -2.93 10.37 10.26
C ARG A 103 -1.69 10.85 11.02
N TRP A 104 -0.50 10.32 10.69
CA TRP A 104 0.71 10.49 11.51
C TRP A 104 1.77 11.42 10.90
N THR A 105 1.64 11.81 9.63
CA THR A 105 2.63 12.66 8.94
C THR A 105 2.03 14.02 8.59
N ALA A 106 2.80 15.09 8.81
CA ALA A 106 2.37 16.46 8.55
C ALA A 106 3.22 17.16 7.47
N GLY A 107 2.70 18.26 6.96
CA GLY A 107 3.45 19.23 6.15
C GLY A 107 3.92 18.71 4.78
N ARG A 108 5.15 19.06 4.40
CA ARG A 108 5.71 18.76 3.08
C ARG A 108 5.90 17.27 2.83
N GLN A 109 6.33 16.53 3.85
CA GLN A 109 6.56 15.10 3.75
C GLN A 109 5.27 14.35 3.38
N SER A 110 4.16 14.65 4.05
CA SER A 110 2.85 14.05 3.77
C SER A 110 2.43 14.28 2.32
N ARG A 111 2.66 15.48 1.77
CA ARG A 111 2.33 15.80 0.37
C ARG A 111 3.21 15.06 -0.62
N ILE A 112 4.51 14.96 -0.37
CA ILE A 112 5.44 14.20 -1.23
C ILE A 112 5.01 12.74 -1.30
N ILE A 113 4.66 12.15 -0.17
CA ILE A 113 4.21 10.76 -0.08
C ILE A 113 2.91 10.55 -0.88
N LEU A 114 1.94 11.47 -0.75
CA LEU A 114 0.70 11.42 -1.53
C LEU A 114 0.98 11.47 -3.04
N TRP A 115 1.87 12.36 -3.48
CA TRP A 115 2.25 12.46 -4.90
C TRP A 115 2.92 11.18 -5.40
N LEU A 116 3.83 10.60 -4.64
CA LEU A 116 4.48 9.34 -5.02
C LEU A 116 3.48 8.18 -5.09
N GLY A 117 2.54 8.11 -4.13
CA GLY A 117 1.44 7.15 -4.17
C GLY A 117 0.52 7.32 -5.38
N THR A 118 0.22 8.58 -5.73
CA THR A 118 -0.58 8.92 -6.92
C THR A 118 0.12 8.50 -8.22
N ILE A 119 1.42 8.76 -8.34
CA ILE A 119 2.22 8.33 -9.49
C ILE A 119 2.21 6.80 -9.59
N GLY A 120 2.42 6.09 -8.47
CA GLY A 120 2.34 4.63 -8.42
C GLY A 120 0.97 4.08 -8.82
N ALA A 121 -0.11 4.75 -8.40
CA ALA A 121 -1.48 4.40 -8.75
C ALA A 121 -1.80 4.55 -10.26
N ILE A 122 -1.02 5.33 -10.99
CA ILE A 122 -1.13 5.49 -12.45
C ILE A 122 -0.22 4.48 -13.17
N LEU A 123 1.02 4.36 -12.73
CA LEU A 123 2.03 3.52 -13.39
C LEU A 123 1.78 2.01 -13.19
N GLY A 124 1.28 1.58 -12.03
CA GLY A 124 0.96 0.18 -11.76
C GLY A 124 -0.06 -0.37 -12.75
N PRO A 125 -1.28 0.20 -12.84
CA PRO A 125 -2.27 -0.23 -13.82
C PRO A 125 -1.81 -0.11 -15.28
N LEU A 126 -0.97 0.86 -15.61
CA LEU A 126 -0.38 0.97 -16.93
C LEU A 126 0.49 -0.25 -17.28
N ARG A 127 1.23 -0.76 -16.31
CA ARG A 127 2.06 -1.97 -16.44
C ARG A 127 1.22 -3.23 -16.62
N TRP A 128 0.06 -3.31 -15.96
CA TRP A 128 -0.81 -4.49 -15.95
C TRP A 128 -1.91 -4.47 -17.02
N ARG A 129 -2.04 -3.40 -17.79
CA ARG A 129 -3.17 -3.17 -18.71
C ARG A 129 -3.42 -4.32 -19.68
N ASP A 130 -2.34 -4.87 -20.23
CA ASP A 130 -2.43 -5.92 -21.26
C ASP A 130 -2.82 -7.27 -20.62
N THR A 131 -2.33 -7.56 -19.44
CA THR A 131 -2.72 -8.74 -18.64
C THR A 131 -4.18 -8.65 -18.22
N LEU A 132 -4.62 -7.49 -17.71
CA LEU A 132 -6.01 -7.26 -17.33
C LEU A 132 -6.97 -7.35 -18.53
N ALA A 133 -6.56 -6.88 -19.70
CA ALA A 133 -7.36 -6.97 -20.90
C ALA A 133 -7.48 -8.42 -21.42
N ALA A 134 -6.42 -9.21 -21.32
CA ALA A 134 -6.40 -10.61 -21.73
C ALA A 134 -7.32 -11.47 -20.85
N ASP A 135 -7.34 -11.24 -19.53
CA ASP A 135 -8.16 -12.00 -18.58
C ASP A 135 -9.68 -11.79 -18.78
N TYR A 136 -10.09 -10.66 -19.35
CA TYR A 136 -11.51 -10.33 -19.50
C TYR A 136 -12.11 -10.67 -20.87
N ASP A 137 -11.36 -11.34 -21.76
CA ASP A 137 -11.80 -11.69 -23.15
C ASP A 137 -12.58 -10.53 -23.81
N SER A 138 -12.24 -9.31 -23.42
CA SER A 138 -12.95 -8.14 -23.85
C SER A 138 -12.28 -7.63 -25.13
N SER A 139 -13.04 -7.58 -26.21
CA SER A 139 -12.75 -6.70 -27.35
C SER A 139 -12.65 -5.22 -26.93
N GLY A 140 -12.76 -4.95 -25.62
CA GLY A 140 -12.54 -3.67 -24.97
C GLY A 140 -11.07 -3.28 -25.06
N THR A 141 -10.83 -2.04 -25.43
CA THR A 141 -9.48 -1.51 -25.56
C THR A 141 -8.74 -1.62 -24.22
N PRO A 142 -7.46 -2.04 -24.17
CA PRO A 142 -6.64 -2.11 -22.97
C PRO A 142 -6.63 -0.77 -22.15
N TRP A 143 -6.91 0.34 -22.82
CA TRP A 143 -7.02 1.66 -22.21
C TRP A 143 -8.23 1.82 -21.28
N VAL A 144 -9.35 1.14 -21.56
CA VAL A 144 -10.52 1.14 -20.66
C VAL A 144 -10.15 0.44 -19.36
N MET A 145 -9.48 -0.72 -19.43
CA MET A 145 -9.02 -1.45 -18.25
C MET A 145 -7.99 -0.65 -17.46
N TRP A 146 -7.06 0.01 -18.13
CA TRP A 146 -6.13 0.92 -17.49
C TRP A 146 -6.85 2.05 -16.75
N PHE A 147 -7.83 2.69 -17.39
CA PHE A 147 -8.58 3.80 -16.78
C PHE A 147 -9.35 3.35 -15.53
N LEU A 148 -10.06 2.22 -15.63
CA LEU A 148 -10.81 1.65 -14.49
C LEU A 148 -9.87 1.28 -13.33
N ALA A 149 -8.80 0.54 -13.62
CA ALA A 149 -7.83 0.14 -12.62
C ALA A 149 -7.13 1.35 -11.98
N THR A 150 -6.78 2.36 -12.76
CA THR A 150 -6.19 3.62 -12.27
C THR A 150 -7.16 4.35 -11.35
N THR A 151 -8.45 4.43 -11.71
CA THR A 151 -9.47 5.07 -10.89
C THR A 151 -9.59 4.37 -9.53
N VAL A 152 -9.62 3.04 -9.51
CA VAL A 152 -9.65 2.26 -8.27
C VAL A 152 -8.38 2.48 -7.44
N CYS A 153 -7.20 2.42 -8.06
CA CYS A 153 -5.92 2.62 -7.36
C CYS A 153 -5.80 4.03 -6.79
N LEU A 154 -6.23 5.07 -7.51
CA LEU A 154 -6.29 6.44 -7.00
C LEU A 154 -7.24 6.56 -5.80
N GLY A 155 -8.41 5.93 -5.87
CA GLY A 155 -9.34 5.85 -4.76
C GLY A 155 -8.71 5.21 -3.52
N LEU A 156 -7.97 4.12 -3.69
CA LEU A 156 -7.26 3.42 -2.62
C LEU A 156 -6.10 4.22 -2.00
N VAL A 157 -5.54 5.19 -2.70
CA VAL A 157 -4.50 6.09 -2.18
C VAL A 157 -5.11 7.33 -1.54
N VAL A 158 -5.97 8.04 -2.27
CA VAL A 158 -6.45 9.38 -1.88
C VAL A 158 -7.48 9.31 -0.75
N THR A 159 -8.43 8.37 -0.81
CA THR A 159 -9.50 8.29 0.19
C THR A 159 -8.99 7.97 1.59
N PRO A 160 -8.19 6.91 1.81
CA PRO A 160 -7.65 6.62 3.14
C PRO A 160 -6.74 7.74 3.66
N TYR A 161 -5.95 8.36 2.79
CA TYR A 161 -5.14 9.51 3.15
C TYR A 161 -5.99 10.68 3.64
N ALA A 162 -7.06 11.03 2.92
CA ALA A 162 -7.96 12.12 3.31
C ALA A 162 -8.67 11.85 4.64
N VAL A 163 -9.11 10.61 4.86
CA VAL A 163 -9.71 10.18 6.14
C VAL A 163 -8.70 10.32 7.28
N GLY A 164 -7.49 9.79 7.11
CA GLY A 164 -6.43 9.89 8.10
C GLY A 164 -6.09 11.33 8.45
N ARG A 165 -6.02 12.20 7.45
CA ARG A 165 -5.77 13.64 7.62
C ARG A 165 -6.89 14.33 8.39
N ARG A 166 -8.15 14.08 8.05
CA ARG A 166 -9.31 14.67 8.78
C ARG A 166 -9.34 14.26 10.24
N LEU A 167 -9.07 12.99 10.53
CA LEU A 167 -9.01 12.51 11.91
C LEU A 167 -7.87 13.16 12.71
N ARG A 168 -6.74 13.45 12.06
CA ARG A 168 -5.66 14.22 12.70
C ARG A 168 -6.09 15.65 12.99
N GLU A 169 -6.72 16.34 12.04
CA GLU A 169 -7.20 17.72 12.19
C GLU A 169 -8.25 17.81 13.31
N ALA A 170 -9.17 16.84 13.40
CA ALA A 170 -10.16 16.78 14.47
C ALA A 170 -9.50 16.62 15.86
N ALA A 171 -8.54 15.71 16.00
CA ALA A 171 -7.82 15.50 17.26
C ALA A 171 -7.05 16.75 17.72
N LEU A 172 -6.51 17.55 16.78
CA LEU A 172 -5.83 18.80 17.12
C LEU A 172 -6.80 19.89 17.62
N ILE A 173 -8.03 19.92 17.11
CA ILE A 173 -9.08 20.87 17.55
C ILE A 173 -9.54 20.52 18.97
N GLU A 174 -9.73 19.23 19.27
CA GLU A 174 -10.14 18.76 20.61
C GLU A 174 -9.08 19.02 21.69
N SER A 175 -7.82 19.17 21.29
CA SER A 175 -6.69 19.43 22.21
C SER A 175 -6.49 20.92 22.56
N GLN A 176 -7.22 21.84 21.95
CA GLN A 176 -7.18 23.30 22.19
C GLN A 176 -8.21 23.73 23.20
#